data_f82ad870e1ec8728f1a88f1a7459e45f
#
_entry.id   f82ad870e1ec8728f1a88f1a7459e45f
#
_cell.length_a   1.000
_cell.length_b   1.000
_cell.length_c   1.000
_cell.angle_alpha   90.00
_cell.angle_beta   90.00
_cell.angle_gamma   90.00
#
_symmetry.space_group_name_H-M   'P 1'
#
loop_
_entity.id
_entity.type
_entity.pdbx_description
1 polymer ?
#
loop_
_entity_poly.entity_id
_entity_poly.type
_entity_poly.pdbx_seq_one_letter_code
_entity_poly.pdbx_strand_id
1 'polypeptide(L)'
;MTSSRQATVLVAVDGSPQSMRALPLARTVAAQLHCVPHILHVVVAPMAIETARAKLGLVSPGLGEMTLRLRVGDPADCILEEATGPDIQLLVMTTVAAGDPDRDLGSVAMRVALGTPRPILCLRPEVGMEPSATAPPVDRLLLPLEGSRSTASAVRPATSLARRLGASVDVLCIVQPGSAPAVEQRGSIAAPRYVDQPQHEWSTWANELKERLLVECAGFSPGADIGVHVQQGEPGKEIVRFARQGRYDSIVLVRRSRLEPGRAAILRSVIQQSPCPLLIVGSTE
;
A
#
# COMPACT_ATOMS: atom_id res chain seq x y z
N MET A 1 -33.10 15.30 1.95
CA MET A 1 -32.14 15.12 0.85
C MET A 1 -30.79 14.77 1.48
N THR A 2 -30.47 13.47 1.58
CA THR A 2 -29.16 13.01 2.06
C THR A 2 -28.14 13.37 1.00
N SER A 3 -27.32 14.40 1.27
CA SER A 3 -26.15 14.71 0.45
C SER A 3 -25.29 13.46 0.38
N SER A 4 -25.26 12.79 -0.77
CA SER A 4 -24.37 11.67 -1.03
C SER A 4 -22.95 12.17 -0.84
N ARG A 5 -22.31 11.81 0.28
CA ARG A 5 -20.89 12.15 0.49
C ARG A 5 -20.07 11.49 -0.61
N GLN A 6 -19.36 12.30 -1.36
CA GLN A 6 -18.53 11.80 -2.46
C GLN A 6 -17.34 11.00 -1.90
N ALA A 7 -17.10 9.83 -2.50
CA ALA A 7 -15.97 8.99 -2.12
C ALA A 7 -14.64 9.75 -2.24
N THR A 8 -13.76 9.58 -1.26
CA THR A 8 -12.59 10.45 -1.06
C THR A 8 -11.30 9.64 -0.95
N VAL A 9 -10.27 10.08 -1.62
CA VAL A 9 -8.87 9.73 -1.34
C VAL A 9 -8.27 10.84 -0.48
N LEU A 10 -7.88 10.51 0.74
CA LEU A 10 -7.31 11.45 1.70
C LEU A 10 -5.80 11.44 1.62
N VAL A 11 -5.16 12.58 1.35
CA VAL A 11 -3.71 12.72 1.38
C VAL A 11 -3.27 13.55 2.57
N ALA A 12 -2.49 12.96 3.46
CA ALA A 12 -1.97 13.64 4.65
C ALA A 12 -0.62 14.29 4.34
N VAL A 13 -0.54 15.62 4.58
CA VAL A 13 0.67 16.41 4.38
C VAL A 13 0.95 17.28 5.59
N ASP A 14 2.25 17.44 5.93
CA ASP A 14 2.71 18.35 7.00
C ASP A 14 3.25 19.68 6.46
N GLY A 15 3.29 19.84 5.14
CA GLY A 15 3.81 21.02 4.46
C GLY A 15 5.30 20.94 4.15
N SER A 16 6.00 19.88 4.55
CA SER A 16 7.37 19.66 4.10
C SER A 16 7.42 19.33 2.60
N PRO A 17 8.50 19.70 1.90
CA PRO A 17 8.67 19.33 0.49
C PRO A 17 8.52 17.83 0.25
N GLN A 18 8.94 16.99 1.22
CA GLN A 18 8.86 15.54 1.17
C GLN A 18 7.39 15.08 1.18
N SER A 19 6.57 15.59 2.10
CA SER A 19 5.15 15.19 2.18
C SER A 19 4.34 15.63 0.98
N MET A 20 4.66 16.79 0.41
CA MET A 20 3.97 17.32 -0.77
C MET A 20 4.16 16.45 -2.02
N ARG A 21 5.21 15.63 -2.08
CA ARG A 21 5.46 14.68 -3.17
C ARG A 21 4.43 13.56 -3.28
N ALA A 22 3.57 13.42 -2.28
CA ALA A 22 2.44 12.47 -2.31
C ALA A 22 1.25 12.97 -3.16
N LEU A 23 1.13 14.28 -3.40
CA LEU A 23 -0.02 14.88 -4.05
C LEU A 23 -0.29 14.36 -5.49
N PRO A 24 0.72 14.22 -6.37
CA PRO A 24 0.51 13.70 -7.71
C PRO A 24 -0.11 12.30 -7.70
N LEU A 25 0.44 11.41 -6.86
CA LEU A 25 -0.06 10.04 -6.72
C LEU A 25 -1.49 10.01 -6.17
N ALA A 26 -1.80 10.84 -5.16
CA ALA A 26 -3.14 10.94 -4.59
C ALA A 26 -4.17 11.38 -5.65
N ARG A 27 -3.83 12.32 -6.52
CA ARG A 27 -4.69 12.76 -7.62
C ARG A 27 -4.93 11.64 -8.63
N THR A 28 -3.87 10.97 -9.07
CA THR A 28 -3.97 9.86 -10.03
C THR A 28 -4.82 8.73 -9.48
N VAL A 29 -4.55 8.29 -8.25
CA VAL A 29 -5.32 7.19 -7.62
C VAL A 29 -6.76 7.60 -7.34
N ALA A 30 -7.03 8.87 -6.98
CA ALA A 30 -8.39 9.36 -6.84
C ALA A 30 -9.15 9.29 -8.16
N ALA A 31 -8.53 9.67 -9.27
CA ALA A 31 -9.13 9.57 -10.59
C ALA A 31 -9.44 8.10 -10.98
N GLN A 32 -8.48 7.18 -10.76
CA GLN A 32 -8.68 5.73 -11.00
C GLN A 32 -9.82 5.15 -10.15
N LEU A 33 -9.95 5.58 -8.90
CA LEU A 33 -11.00 5.11 -7.99
C LEU A 33 -12.35 5.85 -8.16
N HIS A 34 -12.44 6.81 -9.08
CA HIS A 34 -13.59 7.71 -9.21
C HIS A 34 -13.94 8.42 -7.90
N CYS A 35 -12.91 8.84 -7.18
CA CYS A 35 -12.96 9.58 -5.91
C CYS A 35 -12.51 11.02 -6.10
N VAL A 36 -12.77 11.87 -5.11
CA VAL A 36 -12.18 13.21 -5.03
C VAL A 36 -10.94 13.19 -4.13
N PRO A 37 -9.85 13.85 -4.51
CA PRO A 37 -8.68 13.97 -3.65
C PRO A 37 -8.88 15.10 -2.63
N HIS A 38 -8.73 14.82 -1.34
CA HIS A 38 -8.73 15.80 -0.28
C HIS A 38 -7.37 15.83 0.44
N ILE A 39 -6.88 17.03 0.69
CA ILE A 39 -5.67 17.24 1.49
C ILE A 39 -6.07 17.35 2.95
N LEU A 40 -5.43 16.60 3.83
CA LEU A 40 -5.49 16.77 5.27
C LEU A 40 -4.18 17.37 5.76
N HIS A 41 -4.27 18.52 6.42
CA HIS A 41 -3.16 19.17 7.08
C HIS A 41 -3.48 19.37 8.56
N VAL A 42 -2.63 18.84 9.43
CA VAL A 42 -2.80 18.97 10.88
C VAL A 42 -1.88 20.08 11.38
N VAL A 43 -2.47 21.01 12.12
CA VAL A 43 -1.78 22.20 12.64
C VAL A 43 -1.78 22.18 14.17
N VAL A 44 -0.79 22.85 14.77
CA VAL A 44 -0.67 22.95 16.23
C VAL A 44 -1.63 23.97 16.84
N ALA A 45 -2.08 24.94 16.04
CA ALA A 45 -3.02 25.97 16.46
C ALA A 45 -3.97 26.33 15.30
N PRO A 46 -5.18 26.80 15.59
CA PRO A 46 -6.14 27.21 14.55
C PRO A 46 -5.55 28.28 13.62
N MET A 47 -5.77 28.10 12.31
CA MET A 47 -5.44 29.11 11.28
C MET A 47 -6.52 29.16 10.21
N ALA A 48 -6.58 30.27 9.48
CA ALA A 48 -7.48 30.41 8.34
C ALA A 48 -7.06 29.47 7.22
N ILE A 49 -8.04 28.95 6.49
CA ILE A 49 -7.81 27.98 5.41
C ILE A 49 -6.98 28.57 4.27
N GLU A 50 -7.17 29.85 3.98
CA GLU A 50 -6.43 30.61 2.98
C GLU A 50 -4.96 30.74 3.35
N THR A 51 -4.68 30.98 4.64
CA THR A 51 -3.31 31.02 5.17
C THR A 51 -2.63 29.67 5.07
N ALA A 52 -3.35 28.58 5.37
CA ALA A 52 -2.82 27.24 5.23
C ALA A 52 -2.56 26.89 3.75
N ARG A 53 -3.47 27.24 2.83
CA ARG A 53 -3.28 27.04 1.39
C ARG A 53 -2.05 27.76 0.87
N ALA A 54 -1.84 29.00 1.27
CA ALA A 54 -0.66 29.77 0.90
C ALA A 54 0.63 29.14 1.43
N LYS A 55 0.65 28.72 2.70
CA LYS A 55 1.80 28.05 3.33
C LYS A 55 2.16 26.72 2.66
N LEU A 56 1.15 25.96 2.21
CA LEU A 56 1.32 24.70 1.52
C LEU A 56 1.60 24.86 0.02
N GLY A 57 1.65 26.10 -0.50
CA GLY A 57 1.86 26.33 -1.92
C GLY A 57 0.71 25.83 -2.82
N LEU A 58 -0.50 25.66 -2.28
CA LEU A 58 -1.67 25.14 -2.98
C LEU A 58 -2.38 26.22 -3.83
N VAL A 59 -1.60 27.10 -4.45
CA VAL A 59 -2.10 28.19 -5.30
C VAL A 59 -1.93 27.89 -6.79
N SER A 60 -1.17 26.85 -7.13
CA SER A 60 -0.92 26.44 -8.51
C SER A 60 -2.13 25.75 -9.14
N PRO A 61 -2.34 25.85 -10.46
CA PRO A 61 -3.37 25.10 -11.17
C PRO A 61 -3.29 23.59 -10.88
N GLY A 62 -4.44 22.95 -10.70
CA GLY A 62 -4.55 21.53 -10.36
C GLY A 62 -4.37 21.20 -8.85
N LEU A 63 -3.55 21.94 -8.12
CA LEU A 63 -3.45 21.82 -6.65
C LEU A 63 -4.50 22.70 -5.96
N GLY A 64 -4.80 23.86 -6.53
CA GLY A 64 -5.81 24.79 -6.02
C GLY A 64 -7.23 24.22 -5.99
N GLU A 65 -7.52 23.23 -6.81
CA GLU A 65 -8.82 22.55 -6.89
C GLU A 65 -9.04 21.49 -5.81
N MET A 66 -7.96 21.01 -5.17
CA MET A 66 -8.09 20.03 -4.10
C MET A 66 -8.67 20.66 -2.84
N THR A 67 -9.66 19.99 -2.24
CA THR A 67 -10.23 20.40 -0.96
C THR A 67 -9.19 20.25 0.14
N LEU A 68 -8.96 21.34 0.91
CA LEU A 68 -8.10 21.31 2.09
C LEU A 68 -8.96 21.16 3.34
N ARG A 69 -8.66 20.12 4.14
CA ARG A 69 -9.19 19.92 5.50
C ARG A 69 -8.10 20.26 6.51
N LEU A 70 -8.42 21.13 7.47
CA LEU A 70 -7.55 21.48 8.57
C LEU A 70 -8.03 20.80 9.85
N ARG A 71 -7.10 20.24 10.60
CA ARG A 71 -7.35 19.71 11.95
C ARG A 71 -6.30 20.29 12.92
N VAL A 72 -6.69 20.42 14.18
CA VAL A 72 -5.80 20.85 15.24
C VAL A 72 -5.61 19.71 16.20
N GLY A 73 -4.36 19.33 16.48
CA GLY A 73 -4.07 18.26 17.43
C GLY A 73 -2.83 17.43 17.07
N ASP A 74 -2.78 16.21 17.62
CA ASP A 74 -1.74 15.24 17.23
C ASP A 74 -1.97 14.76 15.81
N PRO A 75 -0.94 14.78 14.94
CA PRO A 75 -1.11 14.41 13.54
C PRO A 75 -1.63 12.98 13.32
N ALA A 76 -1.11 12.00 14.05
CA ALA A 76 -1.54 10.61 13.84
C ALA A 76 -2.98 10.40 14.31
N ASP A 77 -3.37 10.97 15.44
CA ASP A 77 -4.74 10.87 15.96
C ASP A 77 -5.74 11.51 15.00
N CYS A 78 -5.44 12.74 14.54
CA CYS A 78 -6.30 13.44 13.57
C CYS A 78 -6.45 12.67 12.24
N ILE A 79 -5.37 12.07 11.73
CA ILE A 79 -5.43 11.26 10.49
C ILE A 79 -6.26 10.00 10.71
N LEU A 80 -6.08 9.32 11.84
CA LEU A 80 -6.83 8.11 12.18
C LEU A 80 -8.33 8.40 12.35
N GLU A 81 -8.69 9.49 13.02
CA GLU A 81 -10.09 9.93 13.14
C GLU A 81 -10.71 10.22 11.78
N GLU A 82 -10.05 11.00 10.92
CA GLU A 82 -10.54 11.27 9.56
C GLU A 82 -10.71 9.99 8.74
N ALA A 83 -9.79 9.02 8.89
CA ALA A 83 -9.83 7.74 8.18
C ALA A 83 -11.05 6.88 8.56
N THR A 84 -11.71 7.11 9.70
CA THR A 84 -12.95 6.42 10.07
C THR A 84 -14.15 6.90 9.25
N GLY A 85 -14.05 8.05 8.59
CA GLY A 85 -15.11 8.60 7.76
C GLY A 85 -15.61 7.61 6.70
N PRO A 86 -16.93 7.46 6.51
CA PRO A 86 -17.49 6.50 5.56
C PRO A 86 -17.16 6.83 4.11
N ASP A 87 -16.85 8.09 3.81
CA ASP A 87 -16.45 8.59 2.50
C ASP A 87 -14.99 8.25 2.16
N ILE A 88 -14.13 8.02 3.16
CA ILE A 88 -12.72 7.74 2.92
C ILE A 88 -12.52 6.32 2.37
N GLN A 89 -11.93 6.23 1.19
CA GLN A 89 -11.65 4.98 0.49
C GLN A 89 -10.20 4.54 0.60
N LEU A 90 -9.28 5.52 0.65
CA LEU A 90 -7.85 5.29 0.67
C LEU A 90 -7.16 6.47 1.35
N LEU A 91 -6.11 6.19 2.10
CA LEU A 91 -5.14 7.19 2.57
C LEU A 91 -3.92 7.20 1.66
N VAL A 92 -3.32 8.38 1.47
CA VAL A 92 -2.01 8.52 0.81
C VAL A 92 -1.12 9.37 1.70
N MET A 93 0.12 8.95 1.93
CA MET A 93 1.11 9.74 2.65
C MET A 93 2.54 9.30 2.31
N THR A 94 3.52 10.12 2.68
CA THR A 94 4.92 9.71 2.61
C THR A 94 5.33 8.92 3.85
N THR A 95 6.31 8.03 3.69
CA THR A 95 6.84 7.20 4.80
C THR A 95 7.58 8.05 5.84
N VAL A 96 8.22 9.12 5.40
CA VAL A 96 8.99 10.07 6.23
C VAL A 96 8.56 11.48 5.85
N ALA A 97 8.32 12.33 6.85
CA ALA A 97 8.15 13.77 6.70
C ALA A 97 9.51 14.48 6.89
N ALA A 98 9.50 15.75 7.26
CA ALA A 98 10.73 16.47 7.61
C ALA A 98 11.47 15.76 8.75
N GLY A 99 12.61 15.15 8.51
CA GLY A 99 13.39 14.43 9.52
C GLY A 99 14.49 13.55 8.94
N ASP A 100 14.87 12.56 9.71
CA ASP A 100 15.97 11.66 9.46
C ASP A 100 15.68 10.72 8.27
N PRO A 101 16.42 10.83 7.16
CA PRO A 101 16.24 9.97 5.99
C PRO A 101 16.59 8.50 6.25
N ASP A 102 17.31 8.20 7.34
CA ASP A 102 17.68 6.83 7.72
C ASP A 102 16.57 6.10 8.50
N ARG A 103 15.45 6.76 8.79
CA ARG A 103 14.30 6.10 9.42
C ARG A 103 13.43 5.36 8.41
N ASP A 104 13.09 4.14 8.75
CA ASP A 104 12.23 3.24 7.92
C ASP A 104 10.84 3.81 7.69
N LEU A 105 10.20 4.23 8.77
CA LEU A 105 8.92 4.93 8.81
C LEU A 105 8.96 6.00 9.91
N GLY A 106 8.49 7.21 9.59
CA GLY A 106 8.26 8.24 10.59
C GLY A 106 7.22 7.80 11.63
N SER A 107 7.31 8.33 12.84
CA SER A 107 6.41 7.95 13.94
C SER A 107 4.93 8.10 13.59
N VAL A 108 4.55 9.16 12.89
CA VAL A 108 3.18 9.40 12.40
C VAL A 108 2.78 8.34 11.39
N ALA A 109 3.63 8.09 10.37
CA ALA A 109 3.35 7.09 9.33
C ALA A 109 3.20 5.68 9.91
N MET A 110 4.03 5.32 10.90
CA MET A 110 3.94 4.03 11.59
C MET A 110 2.62 3.91 12.36
N ARG A 111 2.26 4.92 13.16
CA ARG A 111 1.00 4.89 13.93
C ARG A 111 -0.21 4.80 13.02
N VAL A 112 -0.22 5.58 11.94
CA VAL A 112 -1.31 5.58 10.95
C VAL A 112 -1.36 4.24 10.23
N ALA A 113 -0.24 3.71 9.74
CA ALA A 113 -0.20 2.42 9.04
C ALA A 113 -0.70 1.26 9.90
N LEU A 114 -0.44 1.28 11.21
CA LEU A 114 -0.91 0.25 12.14
C LEU A 114 -2.37 0.44 12.58
N GLY A 115 -2.85 1.68 12.69
CA GLY A 115 -4.15 2.00 13.29
C GLY A 115 -5.28 2.26 12.30
N THR A 116 -4.99 2.58 11.02
CA THR A 116 -6.05 2.97 10.08
C THR A 116 -6.97 1.80 9.71
N PRO A 117 -8.31 1.98 9.66
CA PRO A 117 -9.22 0.97 9.13
C PRO A 117 -9.20 0.91 7.59
N ARG A 118 -8.58 1.88 6.93
CA ARG A 118 -8.56 2.00 5.47
C ARG A 118 -7.24 1.50 4.89
N PRO A 119 -7.21 1.08 3.61
CA PRO A 119 -5.98 0.91 2.88
C PRO A 119 -5.16 2.20 2.90
N ILE A 120 -3.84 2.06 2.96
CA ILE A 120 -2.94 3.22 2.93
C ILE A 120 -1.85 3.01 1.88
N LEU A 121 -1.66 4.00 1.04
CA LEU A 121 -0.59 4.06 0.05
C LEU A 121 0.52 4.95 0.59
N CYS A 122 1.61 4.33 1.03
CA CYS A 122 2.78 5.00 1.56
C CYS A 122 3.87 5.06 0.50
N LEU A 123 4.43 6.24 0.27
CA LEU A 123 5.56 6.38 -0.65
C LEU A 123 6.76 6.99 0.04
N ARG A 124 7.93 6.54 -0.32
CA ARG A 124 9.17 7.19 0.07
C ARG A 124 9.31 8.51 -0.70
N PRO A 125 9.82 9.59 -0.07
CA PRO A 125 9.98 10.87 -0.75
C PRO A 125 10.79 10.79 -2.04
N GLU A 126 11.78 9.88 -2.12
CA GLU A 126 12.64 9.68 -3.30
C GLU A 126 11.87 9.08 -4.49
N VAL A 127 10.78 8.37 -4.23
CA VAL A 127 9.89 7.78 -5.24
C VAL A 127 8.77 8.75 -5.63
N GLY A 128 8.51 9.76 -4.78
CA GLY A 128 7.50 10.78 -5.04
C GLY A 128 7.91 11.76 -6.13
N MET A 129 6.95 12.46 -6.69
CA MET A 129 7.13 13.41 -7.78
C MET A 129 6.93 14.86 -7.29
N GLU A 130 7.37 15.83 -8.11
CA GLU A 130 7.05 17.24 -7.86
C GLU A 130 5.52 17.44 -7.75
N PRO A 131 5.05 18.27 -6.80
CA PRO A 131 3.61 18.40 -6.49
C PRO A 131 2.73 18.77 -7.69
N SER A 132 3.26 19.52 -8.65
CA SER A 132 2.55 19.91 -9.88
C SER A 132 2.59 18.85 -10.99
N ALA A 133 3.41 17.79 -10.85
CA ALA A 133 3.52 16.74 -11.84
C ALA A 133 2.26 15.87 -11.92
N THR A 134 2.15 15.09 -12.98
CA THR A 134 1.15 14.01 -13.09
C THR A 134 1.84 12.69 -12.84
N ALA A 135 1.39 11.96 -11.81
CA ALA A 135 1.90 10.63 -11.55
C ALA A 135 1.33 9.63 -12.57
N PRO A 136 2.09 8.59 -12.95
CA PRO A 136 1.55 7.50 -13.75
C PRO A 136 0.45 6.76 -12.98
N PRO A 137 -0.46 6.08 -13.69
CA PRO A 137 -1.48 5.24 -13.05
C PRO A 137 -0.83 4.07 -12.29
N VAL A 138 -1.58 3.54 -11.33
CA VAL A 138 -1.20 2.34 -10.59
C VAL A 138 -1.88 1.16 -11.27
N ASP A 139 -1.15 0.51 -12.19
CA ASP A 139 -1.70 -0.54 -13.07
C ASP A 139 -1.20 -1.95 -12.72
N ARG A 140 -0.09 -2.05 -11.96
CA ARG A 140 0.52 -3.33 -11.60
C ARG A 140 0.88 -3.40 -10.13
N LEU A 141 0.26 -4.32 -9.41
CA LEU A 141 0.50 -4.56 -7.99
C LEU A 141 1.29 -5.85 -7.78
N LEU A 142 2.32 -5.80 -6.96
CA LEU A 142 3.06 -6.98 -6.50
C LEU A 142 2.59 -7.36 -5.10
N LEU A 143 2.06 -8.57 -4.93
CA LEU A 143 1.62 -9.12 -3.64
C LEU A 143 2.57 -10.23 -3.17
N PRO A 144 3.55 -9.94 -2.31
CA PRO A 144 4.38 -10.99 -1.72
C PRO A 144 3.57 -11.85 -0.75
N LEU A 145 3.63 -13.16 -0.91
CA LEU A 145 3.03 -14.15 -0.02
C LEU A 145 4.09 -15.06 0.57
N GLU A 146 3.98 -15.34 1.85
CA GLU A 146 4.82 -16.31 2.55
C GLU A 146 4.05 -17.60 2.88
N GLY A 147 2.81 -17.74 2.39
CA GLY A 147 1.96 -18.89 2.62
C GLY A 147 1.23 -18.94 3.97
N SER A 148 1.38 -17.95 4.84
CA SER A 148 0.63 -17.91 6.10
C SER A 148 -0.83 -17.48 5.89
N ARG A 149 -1.71 -17.83 6.83
CA ARG A 149 -3.14 -17.47 6.81
C ARG A 149 -3.37 -15.96 6.62
N SER A 150 -2.60 -15.16 7.30
CA SER A 150 -2.78 -13.70 7.27
C SER A 150 -2.27 -13.07 5.97
N THR A 151 -1.30 -13.66 5.27
CA THR A 151 -0.97 -13.23 3.91
C THR A 151 -2.01 -13.69 2.91
N ALA A 152 -2.59 -14.88 3.09
CA ALA A 152 -3.74 -15.34 2.30
C ALA A 152 -4.97 -14.43 2.47
N SER A 153 -5.25 -13.96 3.70
CA SER A 153 -6.37 -13.04 3.96
C SER A 153 -6.24 -11.66 3.32
N ALA A 154 -5.03 -11.28 2.87
CA ALA A 154 -4.80 -10.04 2.13
C ALA A 154 -5.13 -10.15 0.63
N VAL A 155 -5.23 -11.34 0.09
CA VAL A 155 -5.47 -11.53 -1.35
C VAL A 155 -6.79 -10.86 -1.75
N ARG A 156 -7.85 -11.06 -0.97
CA ARG A 156 -9.16 -10.46 -1.24
C ARG A 156 -9.16 -8.93 -1.21
N PRO A 157 -8.71 -8.24 -0.15
CA PRO A 157 -8.69 -6.79 -0.15
C PRO A 157 -7.73 -6.22 -1.21
N ALA A 158 -6.59 -6.89 -1.50
CA ALA A 158 -5.67 -6.47 -2.54
C ALA A 158 -6.31 -6.56 -3.93
N THR A 159 -6.91 -7.70 -4.29
CA THR A 159 -7.55 -7.90 -5.60
C THR A 159 -8.81 -7.04 -5.76
N SER A 160 -9.58 -6.83 -4.69
CA SER A 160 -10.73 -5.91 -4.71
C SER A 160 -10.31 -4.47 -4.99
N LEU A 161 -9.22 -4.00 -4.37
CA LEU A 161 -8.71 -2.66 -4.63
C LEU A 161 -8.07 -2.57 -6.02
N ALA A 162 -7.30 -3.59 -6.44
CA ALA A 162 -6.71 -3.67 -7.78
C ALA A 162 -7.78 -3.53 -8.86
N ARG A 163 -8.88 -4.28 -8.77
CA ARG A 163 -9.99 -4.18 -9.71
C ARG A 163 -10.57 -2.76 -9.79
N ARG A 164 -10.73 -2.08 -8.64
CA ARG A 164 -11.22 -0.71 -8.60
C ARG A 164 -10.23 0.29 -9.22
N LEU A 165 -8.93 0.01 -9.14
CA LEU A 165 -7.87 0.78 -9.79
C LEU A 165 -7.74 0.46 -11.28
N GLY A 166 -8.31 -0.65 -11.76
CA GLY A 166 -8.03 -1.17 -13.10
C GLY A 166 -6.67 -1.86 -13.21
N ALA A 167 -6.09 -2.28 -12.07
CA ALA A 167 -4.75 -2.83 -11.98
C ALA A 167 -4.74 -4.36 -11.98
N SER A 168 -3.67 -4.96 -12.52
CA SER A 168 -3.34 -6.38 -12.39
C SER A 168 -2.64 -6.68 -11.06
N VAL A 169 -2.68 -7.93 -10.61
CA VAL A 169 -2.00 -8.39 -9.38
C VAL A 169 -1.10 -9.56 -9.71
N ASP A 170 0.18 -9.40 -9.43
CA ASP A 170 1.14 -10.50 -9.46
C ASP A 170 1.48 -10.95 -8.04
N VAL A 171 1.26 -12.23 -7.77
CA VAL A 171 1.62 -12.86 -6.50
C VAL A 171 3.05 -13.37 -6.57
N LEU A 172 3.87 -13.03 -5.60
CA LEU A 172 5.26 -13.47 -5.48
C LEU A 172 5.43 -14.36 -4.25
N CYS A 173 5.76 -15.62 -4.46
CA CYS A 173 6.15 -16.55 -3.43
C CYS A 173 7.67 -16.70 -3.39
N ILE A 174 8.27 -16.56 -2.20
CA ILE A 174 9.71 -16.67 -2.05
C ILE A 174 10.03 -17.89 -1.17
N VAL A 175 10.82 -18.80 -1.74
CA VAL A 175 11.28 -20.01 -1.07
C VAL A 175 12.70 -19.78 -0.52
N GLN A 176 12.88 -19.98 0.78
CA GLN A 176 14.21 -19.93 1.39
C GLN A 176 14.84 -21.32 1.38
N PRO A 177 16.08 -21.46 0.88
CA PRO A 177 16.80 -22.72 0.97
C PRO A 177 16.93 -23.18 2.43
N GLY A 178 16.63 -24.46 2.71
CA GLY A 178 16.74 -25.04 4.05
C GLY A 178 15.67 -24.62 5.07
N SER A 179 14.66 -23.87 4.69
CA SER A 179 13.50 -23.64 5.56
C SER A 179 12.63 -24.89 5.64
N ALA A 180 12.24 -25.27 6.86
CA ALA A 180 11.28 -26.35 7.05
C ALA A 180 9.97 -25.99 6.32
N PRO A 181 9.29 -26.98 5.68
CA PRO A 181 8.01 -26.73 5.03
C PRO A 181 7.03 -26.15 6.04
N ALA A 182 6.31 -25.11 5.66
CA ALA A 182 5.25 -24.56 6.48
C ALA A 182 4.23 -25.68 6.78
N VAL A 183 3.95 -25.89 8.06
CA VAL A 183 2.92 -26.85 8.47
C VAL A 183 1.61 -26.41 7.83
N GLU A 184 0.97 -27.33 7.08
CA GLU A 184 -0.35 -27.09 6.49
C GLU A 184 -1.36 -26.75 7.59
N GLN A 185 -1.62 -25.47 7.76
CA GLN A 185 -2.73 -25.00 8.59
C GLN A 185 -3.95 -24.78 7.68
N ARG A 186 -5.09 -25.25 8.13
CA ARG A 186 -6.38 -25.09 7.40
C ARG A 186 -6.59 -23.61 7.07
N GLY A 187 -6.64 -23.26 5.77
CA GLY A 187 -6.75 -21.88 5.28
C GLY A 187 -5.41 -21.18 5.02
N SER A 188 -4.26 -21.87 5.11
CA SER A 188 -3.00 -21.38 4.58
C SER A 188 -2.88 -21.75 3.10
N ILE A 189 -2.35 -20.81 2.31
CA ILE A 189 -1.84 -21.13 0.97
C ILE A 189 -0.43 -21.66 1.23
N ALA A 190 -0.32 -22.98 1.42
CA ALA A 190 0.95 -23.59 1.80
C ALA A 190 2.02 -23.34 0.75
N ALA A 191 3.20 -22.93 1.20
CA ALA A 191 4.41 -23.05 0.37
C ALA A 191 4.63 -24.52 -0.02
N PRO A 192 5.17 -24.80 -1.20
CA PRO A 192 5.31 -26.18 -1.66
C PRO A 192 6.15 -27.01 -0.70
N ARG A 193 5.75 -28.25 -0.47
CA ARG A 193 6.53 -29.26 0.25
C ARG A 193 7.85 -29.63 -0.43
N TYR A 194 8.21 -28.94 -1.50
CA TYR A 194 9.19 -29.32 -2.50
C TYR A 194 10.45 -28.48 -2.47
N VAL A 195 10.92 -28.10 -1.27
CA VAL A 195 12.18 -27.33 -1.12
C VAL A 195 13.37 -28.07 -1.77
N ASP A 196 13.28 -29.39 -1.89
CA ASP A 196 14.30 -30.24 -2.47
C ASP A 196 14.00 -30.72 -3.89
N GLN A 197 12.91 -30.25 -4.52
CA GLN A 197 12.52 -30.66 -5.87
C GLN A 197 13.13 -29.78 -6.96
N PRO A 198 13.37 -30.34 -8.17
CA PRO A 198 13.95 -29.59 -9.28
C PRO A 198 13.12 -28.38 -9.67
N GLN A 199 13.76 -27.29 -10.10
CA GLN A 199 13.10 -26.01 -10.45
C GLN A 199 12.02 -26.14 -11.54
N HIS A 200 12.03 -27.21 -12.34
CA HIS A 200 10.99 -27.43 -13.36
C HIS A 200 9.60 -27.76 -12.76
N GLU A 201 9.54 -28.24 -11.51
CA GLU A 201 8.26 -28.52 -10.84
C GLU A 201 7.62 -27.27 -10.22
N TRP A 202 8.38 -26.18 -10.08
CA TRP A 202 7.85 -24.91 -9.56
C TRP A 202 6.80 -24.28 -10.47
N SER A 203 6.89 -24.51 -11.79
CA SER A 203 5.88 -24.04 -12.72
C SER A 203 4.54 -24.74 -12.51
N THR A 204 4.54 -26.04 -12.23
CA THR A 204 3.33 -26.81 -11.91
C THR A 204 2.69 -26.30 -10.64
N TRP A 205 3.49 -26.12 -9.60
CA TRP A 205 3.03 -25.60 -8.32
C TRP A 205 2.51 -24.16 -8.44
N ALA A 206 3.16 -23.29 -9.20
CA ALA A 206 2.70 -21.93 -9.45
C ALA A 206 1.32 -21.92 -10.12
N ASN A 207 1.07 -22.86 -11.07
CA ASN A 207 -0.23 -23.03 -11.69
C ASN A 207 -1.31 -23.51 -10.71
N GLU A 208 -0.99 -24.51 -9.87
CA GLU A 208 -1.91 -24.96 -8.82
C GLU A 208 -2.24 -23.86 -7.82
N LEU A 209 -1.24 -23.06 -7.42
CA LEU A 209 -1.45 -21.92 -6.56
C LEU A 209 -2.33 -20.86 -7.23
N LYS A 210 -2.09 -20.60 -8.52
CA LYS A 210 -2.94 -19.70 -9.31
C LYS A 210 -4.39 -20.15 -9.32
N GLU A 211 -4.66 -21.45 -9.61
CA GLU A 211 -6.00 -22.02 -9.58
C GLU A 211 -6.68 -21.84 -8.21
N ARG A 212 -5.97 -22.11 -7.12
CA ARG A 212 -6.48 -21.90 -5.75
C ARG A 212 -6.79 -20.43 -5.48
N LEU A 213 -5.90 -19.52 -5.87
CA LEU A 213 -6.11 -18.08 -5.70
C LEU A 213 -7.30 -17.60 -6.53
N LEU A 214 -7.45 -18.09 -7.75
CA LEU A 214 -8.61 -17.77 -8.61
C LEU A 214 -9.92 -18.25 -8.00
N VAL A 215 -9.96 -19.44 -7.40
CA VAL A 215 -11.13 -19.97 -6.70
C VAL A 215 -11.46 -19.09 -5.47
N GLU A 216 -10.44 -18.74 -4.68
CA GLU A 216 -10.59 -17.85 -3.52
C GLU A 216 -11.10 -16.46 -3.92
N CYS A 217 -10.68 -15.95 -5.07
CA CYS A 217 -11.03 -14.63 -5.60
C CYS A 217 -12.29 -14.63 -6.48
N ALA A 218 -12.71 -15.79 -7.03
CA ALA A 218 -13.78 -15.88 -8.02
C ALA A 218 -15.12 -15.28 -7.54
N GLY A 219 -15.41 -15.41 -6.25
CA GLY A 219 -16.60 -14.80 -5.64
C GLY A 219 -16.52 -13.29 -5.45
N PHE A 220 -15.32 -12.69 -5.60
CA PHE A 220 -15.05 -11.28 -5.26
C PHE A 220 -14.51 -10.47 -6.43
N SER A 221 -13.83 -11.11 -7.37
CA SER A 221 -13.20 -10.45 -8.52
C SER A 221 -13.26 -11.36 -9.74
N PRO A 222 -14.44 -11.59 -10.35
CA PRO A 222 -14.53 -12.33 -11.58
C PRO A 222 -13.69 -11.66 -12.67
N GLY A 223 -12.76 -12.40 -13.29
CA GLY A 223 -11.90 -11.90 -14.35
C GLY A 223 -10.66 -11.12 -13.83
N ALA A 224 -10.29 -11.24 -12.53
CA ALA A 224 -9.03 -10.69 -12.05
C ALA A 224 -7.85 -11.35 -12.78
N ASP A 225 -6.99 -10.52 -13.38
CA ASP A 225 -5.72 -11.00 -13.94
C ASP A 225 -4.71 -11.17 -12.80
N ILE A 226 -4.46 -12.42 -12.41
CA ILE A 226 -3.54 -12.78 -11.33
C ILE A 226 -2.39 -13.59 -11.92
N GLY A 227 -1.20 -12.98 -11.90
CA GLY A 227 0.05 -13.70 -12.15
C GLY A 227 0.56 -14.39 -10.86
N VAL A 228 1.24 -15.52 -11.00
CA VAL A 228 1.91 -16.18 -9.88
C VAL A 228 3.36 -16.45 -10.22
N HIS A 229 4.26 -15.99 -9.37
CA HIS A 229 5.69 -16.09 -9.53
C HIS A 229 6.31 -16.76 -8.32
N VAL A 230 7.31 -17.61 -8.53
CA VAL A 230 8.08 -18.26 -7.48
C VAL A 230 9.54 -17.87 -7.65
N GLN A 231 10.18 -17.41 -6.58
CA GLN A 231 11.59 -17.05 -6.53
C GLN A 231 12.26 -17.74 -5.36
N GLN A 232 13.56 -17.95 -5.46
CA GLN A 232 14.38 -18.48 -4.37
C GLN A 232 15.32 -17.39 -3.87
N GLY A 233 15.42 -17.21 -2.56
CA GLY A 233 16.35 -16.26 -1.98
C GLY A 233 15.87 -15.64 -0.65
N GLU A 234 16.50 -14.53 -0.28
CA GLU A 234 16.15 -13.75 0.90
C GLU A 234 14.90 -12.88 0.62
N PRO A 235 13.80 -13.05 1.36
CA PRO A 235 12.52 -12.47 1.00
C PRO A 235 12.56 -10.95 0.79
N GLY A 236 13.15 -10.18 1.69
CA GLY A 236 13.19 -8.71 1.57
C GLY A 236 13.90 -8.24 0.31
N LYS A 237 15.03 -8.84 -0.01
CA LYS A 237 15.84 -8.51 -1.20
C LYS A 237 15.13 -8.94 -2.49
N GLU A 238 14.56 -10.15 -2.49
CA GLU A 238 13.89 -10.68 -3.68
C GLU A 238 12.61 -9.90 -4.01
N ILE A 239 11.82 -9.48 -3.02
CA ILE A 239 10.65 -8.63 -3.23
C ILE A 239 11.06 -7.32 -3.93
N VAL A 240 12.07 -6.64 -3.40
CA VAL A 240 12.55 -5.36 -3.96
C VAL A 240 13.14 -5.55 -5.36
N ARG A 241 13.95 -6.59 -5.55
CA ARG A 241 14.54 -6.92 -6.84
C ARG A 241 13.47 -7.19 -7.88
N PHE A 242 12.50 -8.06 -7.55
CA PHE A 242 11.41 -8.43 -8.44
C PHE A 242 10.52 -7.24 -8.79
N ALA A 243 10.18 -6.41 -7.79
CA ALA A 243 9.41 -5.20 -8.00
C ALA A 243 10.08 -4.23 -8.98
N ARG A 244 11.41 -4.06 -8.85
CA ARG A 244 12.20 -3.19 -9.73
C ARG A 244 12.28 -3.74 -11.16
N GLN A 245 12.59 -5.03 -11.31
CA GLN A 245 12.71 -5.66 -12.63
C GLN A 245 11.37 -5.71 -13.39
N GLY A 246 10.29 -6.01 -12.67
CA GLY A 246 8.94 -6.06 -13.25
C GLY A 246 8.29 -4.70 -13.42
N ARG A 247 8.93 -3.61 -12.97
CA ARG A 247 8.37 -2.24 -13.00
C ARG A 247 6.98 -2.17 -12.39
N TYR A 248 6.83 -2.73 -11.18
CA TYR A 248 5.57 -2.67 -10.45
C TYR A 248 5.33 -1.26 -9.92
N ASP A 249 4.07 -0.85 -9.95
CA ASP A 249 3.66 0.48 -9.50
C ASP A 249 3.41 0.53 -7.99
N SER A 250 3.17 -0.63 -7.37
CA SER A 250 3.08 -0.73 -5.91
C SER A 250 3.35 -2.15 -5.41
N ILE A 251 3.95 -2.25 -4.21
CA ILE A 251 4.07 -3.51 -3.46
C ILE A 251 2.99 -3.53 -2.39
N VAL A 252 2.20 -4.60 -2.33
CA VAL A 252 1.13 -4.77 -1.34
C VAL A 252 1.71 -5.41 -0.08
N LEU A 253 1.51 -4.76 1.06
CA LEU A 253 1.90 -5.27 2.37
C LEU A 253 0.64 -5.51 3.22
N VAL A 254 0.68 -6.55 4.06
CA VAL A 254 -0.42 -6.89 4.96
C VAL A 254 -0.15 -6.32 6.34
N ARG A 255 -1.07 -5.51 6.84
CA ARG A 255 -1.03 -5.06 8.22
C ARG A 255 -1.50 -6.17 9.16
N ARG A 256 -0.74 -6.37 10.23
CA ARG A 256 -1.05 -7.29 11.32
C ARG A 256 -0.97 -6.58 12.66
N SER A 257 -1.76 -7.06 13.61
CA SER A 257 -1.75 -6.58 14.99
C SER A 257 -0.44 -6.89 15.73
N ARG A 258 0.27 -7.95 15.33
CA ARG A 258 1.58 -8.33 15.88
C ARG A 258 2.55 -8.67 14.76
N LEU A 259 3.74 -8.08 14.82
CA LEU A 259 4.86 -8.38 13.92
C LEU A 259 5.80 -9.37 14.61
N GLU A 260 5.96 -10.55 14.02
CA GLU A 260 7.02 -11.47 14.39
C GLU A 260 8.39 -10.89 14.01
N PRO A 261 9.47 -11.12 14.81
CA PRO A 261 10.78 -10.50 14.57
C PRO A 261 11.34 -10.69 13.16
N GLY A 262 11.24 -11.90 12.59
CA GLY A 262 11.71 -12.19 11.23
C GLY A 262 10.94 -11.38 10.16
N ARG A 263 9.63 -11.21 10.32
CA ARG A 263 8.79 -10.40 9.43
C ARG A 263 9.08 -8.92 9.54
N ALA A 264 9.32 -8.44 10.75
CA ALA A 264 9.69 -7.05 10.95
C ALA A 264 10.94 -6.68 10.15
N ALA A 265 11.92 -7.58 10.07
CA ALA A 265 13.13 -7.38 9.27
C ALA A 265 12.82 -7.33 7.76
N ILE A 266 11.97 -8.23 7.25
CA ILE A 266 11.55 -8.25 5.84
C ILE A 266 10.79 -6.96 5.50
N LEU A 267 9.80 -6.57 6.33
CA LEU A 267 9.03 -5.35 6.12
C LEU A 267 9.93 -4.12 6.13
N ARG A 268 10.88 -4.04 7.08
CA ARG A 268 11.84 -2.94 7.15
C ARG A 268 12.67 -2.85 5.87
N SER A 269 13.22 -3.97 5.40
CA SER A 269 13.98 -4.01 4.16
C SER A 269 13.16 -3.55 2.96
N VAL A 270 11.91 -4.00 2.85
CA VAL A 270 11.00 -3.58 1.77
C VAL A 270 10.67 -2.10 1.87
N ILE A 271 10.36 -1.59 3.06
CA ILE A 271 10.04 -0.17 3.28
C ILE A 271 11.21 0.73 2.90
N GLN A 272 12.43 0.36 3.31
CA GLN A 272 13.63 1.15 3.04
C GLN A 272 14.04 1.16 1.56
N GLN A 273 13.84 0.06 0.84
CA GLN A 273 14.44 -0.17 -0.47
C GLN A 273 13.42 -0.24 -1.61
N SER A 274 12.12 -0.11 -1.31
CA SER A 274 11.08 -0.21 -2.34
C SER A 274 11.29 0.79 -3.47
N PRO A 275 11.28 0.34 -4.73
CA PRO A 275 11.38 1.22 -5.89
C PRO A 275 10.06 1.95 -6.21
N CYS A 276 8.99 1.59 -5.54
CA CYS A 276 7.63 2.08 -5.80
C CYS A 276 6.86 2.26 -4.48
N PRO A 277 5.70 2.94 -4.48
CA PRO A 277 4.81 3.06 -3.33
C PRO A 277 4.43 1.72 -2.72
N LEU A 278 4.15 1.73 -1.41
CA LEU A 278 3.72 0.57 -0.63
C LEU A 278 2.23 0.68 -0.33
N LEU A 279 1.44 -0.27 -0.78
CA LEU A 279 0.02 -0.37 -0.47
C LEU A 279 -0.17 -1.27 0.76
N ILE A 280 -0.50 -0.69 1.90
CA ILE A 280 -0.73 -1.43 3.14
C ILE A 280 -2.23 -1.68 3.29
N VAL A 281 -2.63 -2.95 3.32
CA VAL A 281 -4.01 -3.39 3.48
C VAL A 281 -4.21 -4.10 4.82
N GLY A 282 -5.39 -3.98 5.41
CA GLY A 282 -5.75 -4.77 6.57
C GLY A 282 -6.08 -6.22 6.17
N SER A 283 -5.77 -7.19 7.04
CA SER A 283 -6.31 -8.54 6.90
C SER A 283 -7.80 -8.55 7.22
N THR A 284 -8.59 -9.30 6.46
CA THR A 284 -9.97 -9.63 6.82
C THR A 284 -9.92 -10.86 7.73
N GLU A 285 -9.69 -10.67 9.02
CA GLU A 285 -9.96 -11.70 10.04
C GLU A 285 -11.41 -11.65 10.45
#